data_66adca0906011fee8157914d793f157e
#
_entry.id   66adca0906011fee8157914d793f157e
#
_cell.length_a   1.000
_cell.length_b   1.000
_cell.length_c   1.000
_cell.angle_alpha   90.00
_cell.angle_beta   90.00
_cell.angle_gamma   90.00
#
_symmetry.space_group_name_H-M   'P 1'
#
loop_
_entity.id
_entity.type
_entity.pdbx_description
1 polymer ?
#
loop_
_entity_poly.entity_id
_entity_poly.type
_entity_poly.pdbx_seq_one_letter_code
_entity_poly.pdbx_strand_id
1 'polypeptide(L)'
;MATKRKKKAKPKTNKKKTKLVKSSRKKIRTKKKVRTKKSATKKRSKKSRKNNKLKSTKKTRGVKKMSAEAMKVSSVLDTSHLKVKFPFKAKYGNYINGKFVEPKSGKYFDNTSPISNEVICSVARSNEKDVDAALDAAHAAFPTWGKTSITERSNILLKIADVIEKNLNVLATAECLDNGKPIRECMAADLPLVIDHWRYFAGVIRAEEGSVAEISNSEYSYHIPEPLGVVGQIIPWNFPLLM
;
A
#
# COMPACT_ATOMS: atom_id res chain seq x y z
N MET A 1 -63.45 -19.26 -38.50
CA MET A 1 -64.64 -19.51 -37.61
C MET A 1 -64.23 -19.33 -36.18
N ALA A 2 -64.88 -18.40 -35.48
CA ALA A 2 -65.11 -18.18 -34.05
C ALA A 2 -63.93 -18.30 -33.05
N THR A 3 -63.36 -17.17 -32.75
CA THR A 3 -62.54 -16.83 -31.60
C THR A 3 -63.38 -16.76 -30.33
N LYS A 4 -63.03 -17.55 -29.29
CA LYS A 4 -63.53 -17.35 -27.91
C LYS A 4 -62.44 -16.70 -27.03
N ARG A 5 -62.67 -15.42 -26.66
CA ARG A 5 -61.93 -14.68 -25.62
C ARG A 5 -62.22 -15.26 -24.26
N LYS A 6 -61.20 -15.68 -23.50
CA LYS A 6 -61.31 -15.94 -22.06
C LYS A 6 -60.77 -14.71 -21.26
N LYS A 7 -61.64 -14.21 -20.35
CA LYS A 7 -61.39 -13.10 -19.43
C LYS A 7 -60.34 -13.47 -18.40
N LYS A 8 -59.34 -12.57 -18.19
CA LYS A 8 -58.35 -12.64 -17.11
C LYS A 8 -59.00 -12.22 -15.79
N ALA A 9 -58.92 -13.08 -14.78
CA ALA A 9 -59.27 -12.76 -13.41
C ALA A 9 -58.05 -12.11 -12.71
N LYS A 10 -58.28 -11.02 -11.95
CA LYS A 10 -57.26 -10.34 -11.12
C LYS A 10 -57.05 -11.10 -9.81
N PRO A 11 -55.84 -11.28 -9.32
CA PRO A 11 -55.60 -11.84 -7.98
C PRO A 11 -55.80 -10.78 -6.90
N LYS A 12 -56.49 -11.17 -5.83
CA LYS A 12 -56.76 -10.39 -4.61
C LYS A 12 -55.49 -10.25 -3.78
N THR A 13 -55.12 -9.02 -3.44
CA THR A 13 -54.02 -8.71 -2.52
C THR A 13 -54.42 -9.05 -1.07
N ASN A 14 -53.66 -9.97 -0.47
CA ASN A 14 -53.81 -10.34 0.93
C ASN A 14 -52.82 -9.54 1.79
N LYS A 15 -53.28 -8.50 2.49
CA LYS A 15 -52.46 -7.72 3.44
C LYS A 15 -52.35 -8.51 4.75
N LYS A 16 -51.26 -9.21 4.98
CA LYS A 16 -50.87 -9.70 6.31
C LYS A 16 -50.03 -8.65 7.02
N LYS A 17 -50.57 -8.15 8.14
CA LYS A 17 -49.88 -7.24 9.08
C LYS A 17 -48.68 -7.94 9.72
N THR A 18 -47.50 -7.42 9.49
CA THR A 18 -46.29 -7.84 10.19
C THR A 18 -46.19 -7.07 11.51
N LYS A 19 -46.32 -7.75 12.65
CA LYS A 19 -46.08 -7.21 13.98
C LYS A 19 -44.57 -6.99 14.16
N LEU A 20 -44.14 -5.75 14.44
CA LEU A 20 -42.80 -5.41 14.90
C LEU A 20 -42.59 -5.98 16.30
N VAL A 21 -41.61 -6.86 16.44
CA VAL A 21 -41.08 -7.27 17.75
C VAL A 21 -39.97 -6.27 18.12
N LYS A 22 -40.24 -5.41 19.09
CA LYS A 22 -39.22 -4.54 19.71
C LYS A 22 -38.44 -5.37 20.72
N SER A 23 -37.18 -5.68 20.37
CA SER A 23 -36.21 -6.25 21.28
C SER A 23 -35.57 -5.13 22.10
N SER A 24 -35.78 -5.14 23.41
CA SER A 24 -35.21 -4.24 24.40
C SER A 24 -33.72 -4.55 24.64
N ARG A 25 -32.82 -3.62 24.28
CA ARG A 25 -31.42 -3.70 24.67
C ARG A 25 -31.24 -3.29 26.13
N LYS A 26 -30.96 -4.27 26.99
CA LYS A 26 -30.52 -4.07 28.38
C LYS A 26 -29.07 -3.63 28.41
N LYS A 27 -28.81 -2.37 28.83
CA LYS A 27 -27.46 -1.85 29.07
C LYS A 27 -26.94 -2.41 30.39
N ILE A 28 -25.92 -3.26 30.32
CA ILE A 28 -25.13 -3.67 31.50
C ILE A 28 -24.00 -2.65 31.69
N ARG A 29 -24.12 -1.87 32.76
CA ARG A 29 -23.14 -0.86 33.19
C ARG A 29 -22.30 -1.45 34.31
N THR A 30 -21.13 -1.99 34.01
CA THR A 30 -20.16 -2.41 35.02
C THR A 30 -19.28 -1.23 35.45
N LYS A 31 -19.50 -0.73 36.66
CA LYS A 31 -18.62 0.22 37.33
C LYS A 31 -17.38 -0.51 37.88
N LYS A 32 -16.20 -0.27 37.32
CA LYS A 32 -14.93 -0.68 37.92
C LYS A 32 -14.39 0.47 38.80
N LYS A 33 -14.46 0.27 40.11
CA LYS A 33 -13.84 1.13 41.12
C LYS A 33 -12.32 0.90 41.12
N VAL A 34 -11.54 1.92 40.74
CA VAL A 34 -10.09 1.91 40.91
C VAL A 34 -9.76 2.52 42.25
N ARG A 35 -9.11 1.74 43.09
CA ARG A 35 -8.68 2.10 44.46
C ARG A 35 -7.26 2.65 44.38
N THR A 36 -7.10 3.97 44.53
CA THR A 36 -5.80 4.62 44.62
C THR A 36 -5.24 4.47 46.05
N LYS A 37 -4.10 3.79 46.18
CA LYS A 37 -3.27 3.79 47.39
C LYS A 37 -2.34 5.01 47.37
N LYS A 38 -2.51 5.92 48.34
CA LYS A 38 -1.52 6.97 48.68
C LYS A 38 -0.41 6.31 49.49
N SER A 39 0.83 6.46 49.07
CA SER A 39 2.00 6.22 49.93
C SER A 39 2.75 7.52 50.14
N ALA A 40 3.08 7.74 51.40
CA ALA A 40 3.63 8.96 51.94
C ALA A 40 5.09 9.21 51.54
N THR A 41 5.39 10.45 51.25
CA THR A 41 6.72 10.92 50.88
C THR A 41 7.43 11.48 52.09
N LYS A 42 8.64 11.01 52.35
CA LYS A 42 9.58 11.56 53.32
C LYS A 42 10.34 12.73 52.68
N LYS A 43 10.30 13.88 53.40
CA LYS A 43 11.14 15.05 53.13
C LYS A 43 12.62 14.73 53.38
N ARG A 44 13.50 15.13 52.47
CA ARG A 44 14.94 15.29 52.77
C ARG A 44 15.55 16.46 52.01
N SER A 45 15.90 17.45 52.83
CA SER A 45 16.88 18.54 52.77
C SER A 45 17.49 19.02 51.45
N LYS A 46 17.41 20.34 51.32
CA LYS A 46 18.15 21.26 50.45
C LYS A 46 19.66 21.09 50.57
N LYS A 47 20.34 20.99 49.43
CA LYS A 47 21.74 21.40 49.31
C LYS A 47 21.92 22.15 48.00
N SER A 48 22.39 23.37 48.10
CA SER A 48 22.67 24.32 47.03
C SER A 48 23.70 23.76 46.02
N ARG A 49 23.46 23.90 44.75
CA ARG A 49 24.51 23.85 43.72
C ARG A 49 24.37 24.99 42.76
N LYS A 50 25.46 25.71 42.62
CA LYS A 50 25.73 26.89 41.83
C LYS A 50 25.32 26.78 40.38
N ASN A 51 24.74 27.88 39.89
CA ASN A 51 24.49 28.15 38.47
C ASN A 51 25.78 28.05 37.65
N ASN A 52 25.87 27.06 36.77
CA ASN A 52 26.72 27.14 35.59
C ASN A 52 25.82 27.35 34.39
N LYS A 53 25.77 28.59 33.92
CA LYS A 53 25.20 29.00 32.64
C LYS A 53 26.05 28.41 31.52
N LEU A 54 25.69 27.25 31.03
CA LEU A 54 26.19 26.77 29.74
C LEU A 54 25.45 27.55 28.63
N LYS A 55 26.16 28.45 27.98
CA LYS A 55 25.73 29.09 26.73
C LYS A 55 25.65 27.99 25.68
N SER A 56 24.45 27.55 25.33
CA SER A 56 24.20 26.70 24.15
C SER A 56 24.33 27.58 22.90
N THR A 57 25.47 27.53 22.28
CA THR A 57 25.62 28.00 20.89
C THR A 57 24.83 27.04 19.98
N LYS A 58 23.63 27.42 19.61
CA LYS A 58 22.90 26.81 18.50
C LYS A 58 23.68 27.10 17.21
N LYS A 59 24.58 26.20 16.86
CA LYS A 59 25.16 26.13 15.51
C LYS A 59 24.08 25.51 14.61
N THR A 60 23.24 26.34 14.01
CA THR A 60 22.40 25.95 12.87
C THR A 60 23.36 25.53 11.76
N ARG A 61 23.54 24.21 11.60
CA ARG A 61 24.17 23.68 10.39
C ARG A 61 23.24 24.05 9.24
N GLY A 62 23.67 25.02 8.44
CA GLY A 62 23.00 25.35 7.19
C GLY A 62 22.91 24.13 6.32
N VAL A 63 21.69 23.74 5.97
CA VAL A 63 21.43 22.74 4.94
C VAL A 63 21.97 23.35 3.64
N LYS A 64 23.14 22.90 3.20
CA LYS A 64 23.65 23.21 1.87
C LYS A 64 22.60 22.69 0.88
N LYS A 65 21.98 23.59 0.14
CA LYS A 65 21.21 23.25 -1.06
C LYS A 65 22.15 22.47 -1.99
N MET A 66 21.96 21.17 -2.08
CA MET A 66 22.70 20.34 -3.03
C MET A 66 22.20 20.70 -4.42
N SER A 67 23.10 21.19 -5.27
CA SER A 67 22.87 21.33 -6.71
C SER A 67 22.69 19.94 -7.33
N ALA A 68 21.90 19.81 -8.39
CA ALA A 68 21.58 18.55 -9.07
C ALA A 68 22.81 17.77 -9.61
N GLU A 69 24.01 18.33 -9.50
CA GLU A 69 25.26 17.78 -10.05
C GLU A 69 26.13 16.97 -9.09
N ALA A 70 25.78 16.87 -7.81
CA ALA A 70 26.71 16.32 -6.81
C ALA A 70 26.08 15.29 -5.86
N MET A 71 25.31 14.35 -6.37
CA MET A 71 25.17 13.08 -5.68
C MET A 71 26.38 12.19 -6.04
N LYS A 72 27.52 12.46 -5.46
CA LYS A 72 28.60 11.49 -5.42
C LYS A 72 28.11 10.36 -4.50
N VAL A 73 27.76 9.23 -5.11
CA VAL A 73 27.60 7.97 -4.38
C VAL A 73 28.90 7.74 -3.62
N SER A 74 28.81 7.61 -2.31
CA SER A 74 29.95 7.36 -1.45
C SER A 74 30.77 6.18 -1.96
N SER A 75 32.10 6.27 -1.82
CA SER A 75 33.07 5.20 -2.14
C SER A 75 32.83 3.86 -1.42
N VAL A 76 31.82 3.81 -0.53
CA VAL A 76 31.43 2.61 0.23
C VAL A 76 30.64 1.63 -0.63
N LEU A 77 30.03 2.08 -1.74
CA LEU A 77 29.27 1.24 -2.65
C LEU A 77 30.00 1.10 -3.97
N ASP A 78 30.86 0.10 -4.09
CA ASP A 78 31.42 -0.27 -5.38
C ASP A 78 30.41 -1.05 -6.23
N THR A 79 29.56 -0.31 -6.94
CA THR A 79 28.66 -0.86 -7.96
C THR A 79 29.25 -0.78 -9.37
N SER A 80 30.52 -0.42 -9.49
CA SER A 80 31.21 -0.23 -10.79
C SER A 80 31.13 -1.45 -11.68
N HIS A 81 31.16 -2.66 -11.09
CA HIS A 81 31.03 -3.93 -11.79
C HIS A 81 29.67 -4.11 -12.47
N LEU A 82 28.61 -3.46 -11.98
CA LEU A 82 27.27 -3.54 -12.54
C LEU A 82 27.06 -2.58 -13.73
N LYS A 83 27.97 -1.63 -13.94
CA LYS A 83 27.88 -0.56 -14.97
C LYS A 83 26.55 0.21 -14.92
N VAL A 84 25.97 0.36 -13.73
CA VAL A 84 24.69 1.03 -13.49
C VAL A 84 24.94 2.48 -13.13
N LYS A 85 24.22 3.39 -13.79
CA LYS A 85 24.13 4.79 -13.37
C LYS A 85 23.31 4.88 -12.08
N PHE A 86 23.54 5.93 -11.28
CA PHE A 86 22.74 6.18 -10.08
C PHE A 86 21.24 6.12 -10.40
N PRO A 87 20.48 5.20 -9.74
CA PRO A 87 19.14 4.82 -10.21
C PRO A 87 18.04 5.81 -9.85
N PHE A 88 18.32 6.73 -8.92
CA PHE A 88 17.28 7.63 -8.40
C PHE A 88 17.29 9.00 -9.10
N LYS A 89 16.08 9.57 -9.25
CA LYS A 89 15.88 10.99 -9.52
C LYS A 89 16.04 11.78 -8.21
N ALA A 90 16.36 13.07 -8.30
CA ALA A 90 16.47 13.90 -7.12
C ALA A 90 15.16 14.02 -6.32
N LYS A 91 14.01 13.90 -6.98
CA LYS A 91 12.68 14.12 -6.36
C LYS A 91 11.61 13.24 -7.00
N TYR A 92 10.74 12.68 -6.15
CA TYR A 92 9.58 11.89 -6.58
C TYR A 92 8.28 12.46 -6.02
N GLY A 93 7.31 12.68 -6.91
CA GLY A 93 5.92 12.99 -6.54
C GLY A 93 5.09 11.72 -6.37
N ASN A 94 3.80 11.89 -6.11
CA ASN A 94 2.82 10.81 -6.13
C ASN A 94 2.55 10.35 -7.57
N TYR A 95 2.42 9.05 -7.79
CA TYR A 95 2.00 8.54 -9.10
C TYR A 95 0.50 8.28 -9.08
N ILE A 96 -0.28 9.17 -9.70
CA ILE A 96 -1.74 9.12 -9.69
C ILE A 96 -2.25 9.30 -11.12
N ASN A 97 -3.17 8.45 -11.53
CA ASN A 97 -3.78 8.48 -12.87
C ASN A 97 -2.76 8.56 -14.02
N GLY A 98 -1.72 7.71 -13.95
CA GLY A 98 -0.69 7.60 -14.98
C GLY A 98 0.33 8.76 -15.00
N LYS A 99 0.35 9.64 -13.99
CA LYS A 99 1.24 10.82 -13.94
C LYS A 99 1.89 10.97 -12.57
N PHE A 100 3.12 11.49 -12.56
CA PHE A 100 3.73 12.00 -11.34
C PHE A 100 3.17 13.39 -11.04
N VAL A 101 2.57 13.54 -9.85
CA VAL A 101 1.98 14.79 -9.36
C VAL A 101 2.63 15.20 -8.04
N GLU A 102 2.73 16.50 -7.79
CA GLU A 102 3.22 17.00 -6.51
C GLU A 102 2.22 16.73 -5.39
N PRO A 103 2.68 16.50 -4.14
CA PRO A 103 1.76 16.38 -3.02
C PRO A 103 0.98 17.67 -2.81
N LYS A 104 -0.30 17.57 -2.47
CA LYS A 104 -1.19 18.72 -2.25
C LYS A 104 -0.67 19.69 -1.19
N SER A 105 0.10 19.20 -0.24
CA SER A 105 0.76 20.02 0.79
C SER A 105 2.02 20.74 0.30
N GLY A 106 2.56 20.38 -0.87
CA GLY A 106 3.87 20.81 -1.36
C GLY A 106 5.05 20.28 -0.53
N LYS A 107 4.81 19.41 0.47
CA LYS A 107 5.85 18.92 1.39
C LYS A 107 6.51 17.66 0.87
N TYR A 108 7.81 17.55 1.13
CA TYR A 108 8.64 16.39 0.82
C TYR A 108 9.47 16.02 2.05
N PHE A 109 9.99 14.81 2.09
CA PHE A 109 10.98 14.37 3.07
C PHE A 109 12.14 13.69 2.34
N ASP A 110 13.30 13.75 2.95
CA ASP A 110 14.49 13.14 2.39
C ASP A 110 14.53 11.65 2.70
N ASN A 111 14.80 10.86 1.67
CA ASN A 111 15.09 9.44 1.80
C ASN A 111 16.59 9.24 1.88
N THR A 112 17.06 8.64 2.97
CA THR A 112 18.48 8.49 3.29
C THR A 112 18.88 7.03 3.19
N SER A 113 19.95 6.73 2.47
CA SER A 113 20.49 5.37 2.41
C SER A 113 21.05 4.96 3.77
N PRO A 114 20.69 3.79 4.31
CA PRO A 114 21.25 3.27 5.55
C PRO A 114 22.73 2.85 5.40
N ILE A 115 23.24 2.72 4.18
CA ILE A 115 24.63 2.34 3.90
C ILE A 115 25.58 3.52 4.10
N SER A 116 25.25 4.67 3.46
CA SER A 116 26.14 5.85 3.45
C SER A 116 25.63 6.97 4.37
N ASN A 117 24.40 6.88 4.86
CA ASN A 117 23.71 7.95 5.57
C ASN A 117 23.57 9.25 4.75
N GLU A 118 23.64 9.14 3.42
CA GLU A 118 23.45 10.23 2.47
C GLU A 118 22.02 10.22 1.93
N VAL A 119 21.52 11.41 1.59
CA VAL A 119 20.22 11.55 0.94
C VAL A 119 20.29 11.06 -0.49
N ILE A 120 19.50 10.04 -0.82
CA ILE A 120 19.43 9.47 -2.17
C ILE A 120 18.33 10.10 -3.03
N CYS A 121 17.27 10.57 -2.42
CA CYS A 121 16.20 11.31 -3.11
C CYS A 121 15.28 12.00 -2.10
N SER A 122 14.40 12.88 -2.58
CA SER A 122 13.28 13.40 -1.80
C SER A 122 11.97 12.82 -2.31
N VAL A 123 11.09 12.41 -1.39
CA VAL A 123 9.81 11.74 -1.67
C VAL A 123 8.65 12.59 -1.18
N ALA A 124 7.53 12.57 -1.89
CA ALA A 124 6.32 13.29 -1.53
C ALA A 124 5.84 12.92 -0.12
N ARG A 125 5.62 13.94 0.74
CA ARG A 125 4.95 13.77 2.03
C ARG A 125 3.46 14.00 1.84
N SER A 126 2.78 12.94 1.44
CA SER A 126 1.36 12.94 1.14
C SER A 126 0.51 13.14 2.39
N ASN A 127 -0.71 13.62 2.19
CA ASN A 127 -1.73 13.77 3.20
C ASN A 127 -3.05 13.13 2.73
N GLU A 128 -4.11 13.25 3.52
CA GLU A 128 -5.44 12.72 3.22
C GLU A 128 -5.94 13.10 1.82
N LYS A 129 -5.77 14.37 1.40
CA LYS A 129 -6.20 14.83 0.07
C LYS A 129 -5.46 14.14 -1.09
N ASP A 130 -4.22 13.74 -0.88
CA ASP A 130 -3.45 12.98 -1.88
C ASP A 130 -3.95 11.54 -1.96
N VAL A 131 -4.31 10.94 -0.82
CA VAL A 131 -4.89 9.60 -0.73
C VAL A 131 -6.27 9.60 -1.38
N ASP A 132 -7.13 10.57 -1.09
CA ASP A 132 -8.45 10.70 -1.71
C ASP A 132 -8.33 10.79 -3.23
N ALA A 133 -7.42 11.63 -3.75
CA ALA A 133 -7.19 11.75 -5.19
C ALA A 133 -6.71 10.44 -5.83
N ALA A 134 -5.91 9.65 -5.13
CA ALA A 134 -5.46 8.34 -5.59
C ALA A 134 -6.62 7.32 -5.60
N LEU A 135 -7.44 7.31 -4.54
CA LEU A 135 -8.63 6.46 -4.45
C LEU A 135 -9.66 6.81 -5.52
N ASP A 136 -9.93 8.10 -5.75
CA ASP A 136 -10.84 8.55 -6.80
C ASP A 136 -10.38 8.08 -8.18
N ALA A 137 -9.08 8.22 -8.48
CA ALA A 137 -8.51 7.75 -9.74
C ALA A 137 -8.61 6.23 -9.90
N ALA A 138 -8.38 5.47 -8.83
CA ALA A 138 -8.49 4.01 -8.83
C ALA A 138 -9.95 3.56 -8.99
N HIS A 139 -10.90 4.19 -8.29
CA HIS A 139 -12.33 3.91 -8.45
C HIS A 139 -12.84 4.26 -9.85
N ALA A 140 -12.37 5.35 -10.45
CA ALA A 140 -12.72 5.71 -11.82
C ALA A 140 -12.22 4.69 -12.84
N ALA A 141 -11.07 4.04 -12.61
CA ALA A 141 -10.51 3.02 -13.48
C ALA A 141 -11.17 1.64 -13.30
N PHE A 142 -11.69 1.33 -12.11
CA PHE A 142 -12.20 0.01 -11.74
C PHE A 142 -13.27 -0.56 -12.68
N PRO A 143 -14.31 0.18 -13.13
CA PRO A 143 -15.36 -0.37 -13.97
C PRO A 143 -14.85 -0.90 -15.32
N THR A 144 -13.79 -0.31 -15.86
CA THR A 144 -13.14 -0.76 -17.10
C THR A 144 -12.15 -1.88 -16.83
N TRP A 145 -11.29 -1.70 -15.83
CA TRP A 145 -10.28 -2.68 -15.45
C TRP A 145 -10.90 -4.01 -14.98
N GLY A 146 -11.96 -3.96 -14.17
CA GLY A 146 -12.68 -5.14 -13.69
C GLY A 146 -13.31 -6.00 -14.80
N LYS A 147 -13.52 -5.43 -16.00
CA LYS A 147 -14.02 -6.14 -17.19
C LYS A 147 -12.91 -6.65 -18.12
N THR A 148 -11.66 -6.36 -17.82
CA THR A 148 -10.50 -6.82 -18.61
C THR A 148 -10.45 -8.35 -18.59
N SER A 149 -10.22 -8.96 -19.74
CA SER A 149 -10.19 -10.43 -19.85
C SER A 149 -9.03 -11.03 -19.04
N ILE A 150 -9.20 -12.27 -18.58
CA ILE A 150 -8.15 -13.03 -17.90
C ILE A 150 -6.88 -13.09 -18.74
N THR A 151 -7.01 -13.34 -20.04
CA THR A 151 -5.87 -13.39 -20.96
C THR A 151 -5.11 -12.07 -21.02
N GLU A 152 -5.80 -10.95 -21.09
CA GLU A 152 -5.18 -9.63 -21.15
C GLU A 152 -4.45 -9.32 -19.83
N ARG A 153 -5.08 -9.55 -18.69
CA ARG A 153 -4.44 -9.37 -17.37
C ARG A 153 -3.19 -10.24 -17.23
N SER A 154 -3.27 -11.52 -17.59
CA SER A 154 -2.14 -12.44 -17.60
C SER A 154 -0.99 -11.91 -18.46
N ASN A 155 -1.27 -11.44 -19.67
CA ASN A 155 -0.27 -10.90 -20.58
C ASN A 155 0.41 -9.62 -20.01
N ILE A 156 -0.35 -8.78 -19.28
CA ILE A 156 0.21 -7.61 -18.59
C ILE A 156 1.19 -8.05 -17.51
N LEU A 157 0.85 -9.06 -16.69
CA LEU A 157 1.75 -9.59 -15.66
C LEU A 157 3.04 -10.15 -16.28
N LEU A 158 2.97 -10.90 -17.35
CA LEU A 158 4.15 -11.40 -18.09
C LEU A 158 5.01 -10.24 -18.59
N LYS A 159 4.40 -9.20 -19.17
CA LYS A 159 5.12 -8.02 -19.64
C LYS A 159 5.80 -7.27 -18.50
N ILE A 160 5.18 -7.20 -17.31
CA ILE A 160 5.82 -6.61 -16.13
C ILE A 160 7.05 -7.42 -15.75
N ALA A 161 6.96 -8.75 -15.69
CA ALA A 161 8.10 -9.62 -15.41
C ALA A 161 9.26 -9.37 -16.37
N ASP A 162 8.98 -9.30 -17.68
CA ASP A 162 10.01 -9.06 -18.70
C ASP A 162 10.67 -7.68 -18.57
N VAL A 163 9.91 -6.65 -18.19
CA VAL A 163 10.45 -5.31 -17.94
C VAL A 163 11.34 -5.30 -16.70
N ILE A 164 10.93 -5.99 -15.62
CA ILE A 164 11.74 -6.12 -14.39
C ILE A 164 13.05 -6.86 -14.72
N GLU A 165 12.99 -7.97 -15.44
CA GLU A 165 14.17 -8.75 -15.81
C GLU A 165 15.17 -7.94 -16.66
N LYS A 166 14.68 -7.17 -17.62
CA LYS A 166 15.53 -6.26 -18.43
C LYS A 166 16.23 -5.17 -17.62
N ASN A 167 15.65 -4.78 -16.49
CA ASN A 167 16.14 -3.72 -15.61
C ASN A 167 16.70 -4.27 -14.28
N LEU A 168 16.99 -5.57 -14.19
CA LEU A 168 17.37 -6.25 -12.96
C LEU A 168 18.51 -5.53 -12.23
N ASN A 169 19.60 -5.19 -12.93
CA ASN A 169 20.76 -4.54 -12.30
C ASN A 169 20.41 -3.16 -11.70
N VAL A 170 19.62 -2.36 -12.42
CA VAL A 170 19.18 -1.04 -11.95
C VAL A 170 18.27 -1.16 -10.73
N LEU A 171 17.31 -2.08 -10.76
CA LEU A 171 16.37 -2.31 -9.67
C LEU A 171 17.07 -2.90 -8.44
N ALA A 172 17.99 -3.87 -8.62
CA ALA A 172 18.78 -4.43 -7.52
C ALA A 172 19.66 -3.36 -6.86
N THR A 173 20.27 -2.47 -7.66
CA THR A 173 21.06 -1.34 -7.14
C THR A 173 20.17 -0.38 -6.36
N ALA A 174 18.98 -0.06 -6.86
CA ALA A 174 18.03 0.80 -6.17
C ALA A 174 17.61 0.19 -4.83
N GLU A 175 17.25 -1.08 -4.79
CA GLU A 175 16.87 -1.78 -3.56
C GLU A 175 18.00 -1.81 -2.54
N CYS A 176 19.23 -2.11 -2.98
CA CYS A 176 20.42 -2.10 -2.13
C CYS A 176 20.66 -0.72 -1.50
N LEU A 177 20.55 0.35 -2.28
CA LEU A 177 20.76 1.72 -1.79
C LEU A 177 19.68 2.18 -0.82
N ASP A 178 18.44 1.75 -1.06
CA ASP A 178 17.26 2.18 -0.30
C ASP A 178 17.15 1.48 1.06
N ASN A 179 17.30 0.15 1.09
CA ASN A 179 17.08 -0.64 2.31
C ASN A 179 18.37 -1.17 2.97
N GLY A 180 19.52 -1.02 2.32
CA GLY A 180 20.81 -1.48 2.83
C GLY A 180 21.09 -2.97 2.65
N LYS A 181 20.25 -3.72 1.94
CA LYS A 181 20.46 -5.14 1.66
C LYS A 181 21.69 -5.33 0.76
N PRO A 182 22.53 -6.36 1.00
CA PRO A 182 23.67 -6.63 0.14
C PRO A 182 23.25 -6.81 -1.32
N ILE A 183 23.95 -6.18 -2.25
CA ILE A 183 23.64 -6.24 -3.69
C ILE A 183 23.59 -7.68 -4.21
N ARG A 184 24.41 -8.57 -3.65
CA ARG A 184 24.38 -9.99 -3.98
C ARG A 184 23.02 -10.62 -3.69
N GLU A 185 22.40 -10.31 -2.55
CA GLU A 185 21.09 -10.83 -2.17
C GLU A 185 20.00 -10.25 -3.09
N CYS A 186 20.03 -8.95 -3.36
CA CYS A 186 19.09 -8.33 -4.29
C CYS A 186 19.15 -8.99 -5.68
N MET A 187 20.36 -9.29 -6.18
CA MET A 187 20.59 -9.87 -7.51
C MET A 187 20.31 -11.37 -7.59
N ALA A 188 20.67 -12.14 -6.55
CA ALA A 188 20.59 -13.59 -6.58
C ALA A 188 19.27 -14.16 -6.01
N ALA A 189 18.59 -13.40 -5.16
CA ALA A 189 17.37 -13.85 -4.49
C ALA A 189 16.15 -12.96 -4.80
N ASP A 190 16.18 -11.69 -4.38
CA ASP A 190 14.99 -10.84 -4.38
C ASP A 190 14.43 -10.60 -5.78
N LEU A 191 15.23 -10.06 -6.69
CA LEU A 191 14.78 -9.71 -8.03
C LEU A 191 14.37 -10.94 -8.87
N PRO A 192 15.12 -12.06 -8.85
CA PRO A 192 14.67 -13.30 -9.49
C PRO A 192 13.32 -13.79 -8.94
N LEU A 193 13.11 -13.71 -7.62
CA LEU A 193 11.85 -14.11 -6.99
C LEU A 193 10.69 -13.19 -7.39
N VAL A 194 10.92 -11.88 -7.50
CA VAL A 194 9.93 -10.93 -8.04
C VAL A 194 9.48 -11.34 -9.44
N ILE A 195 10.44 -11.62 -10.33
CA ILE A 195 10.18 -12.02 -11.72
C ILE A 195 9.38 -13.33 -11.75
N ASP A 196 9.79 -14.30 -10.95
CA ASP A 196 9.12 -15.60 -10.84
C ASP A 196 7.68 -15.45 -10.35
N HIS A 197 7.42 -14.65 -9.32
CA HIS A 197 6.07 -14.41 -8.80
C HIS A 197 5.16 -13.76 -9.84
N TRP A 198 5.63 -12.76 -10.58
CA TRP A 198 4.83 -12.16 -11.66
C TRP A 198 4.46 -13.20 -12.73
N ARG A 199 5.40 -14.07 -13.12
CA ARG A 199 5.17 -15.15 -14.07
C ARG A 199 4.22 -16.21 -13.52
N TYR A 200 4.42 -16.60 -12.25
CA TYR A 200 3.57 -17.56 -11.55
C TYR A 200 2.11 -17.09 -11.52
N PHE A 201 1.85 -15.88 -11.03
CA PHE A 201 0.48 -15.36 -10.96
C PHE A 201 -0.13 -15.09 -12.33
N ALA A 202 0.65 -14.78 -13.34
CA ALA A 202 0.18 -14.73 -14.72
C ALA A 202 -0.35 -16.08 -15.23
N GLY A 203 0.25 -17.19 -14.78
CA GLY A 203 -0.25 -18.54 -15.04
C GLY A 203 -1.48 -18.89 -14.21
N VAL A 204 -1.44 -18.60 -12.90
CA VAL A 204 -2.51 -18.93 -11.95
C VAL A 204 -3.86 -18.34 -12.35
N ILE A 205 -3.92 -17.07 -12.74
CA ILE A 205 -5.19 -16.43 -13.13
C ILE A 205 -5.84 -17.07 -14.37
N ARG A 206 -5.07 -17.80 -15.18
CA ARG A 206 -5.60 -18.54 -16.35
C ARG A 206 -6.20 -19.88 -15.98
N ALA A 207 -5.78 -20.44 -14.84
CA ALA A 207 -6.23 -21.73 -14.29
C ALA A 207 -7.28 -21.56 -13.19
N GLU A 208 -7.64 -20.33 -12.84
CA GLU A 208 -8.65 -20.08 -11.83
C GLU A 208 -10.03 -20.44 -12.36
N GLU A 209 -10.71 -21.34 -11.66
CA GLU A 209 -12.02 -21.87 -12.00
C GLU A 209 -13.05 -21.47 -10.93
N GLY A 210 -14.32 -21.42 -11.34
CA GLY A 210 -15.45 -21.43 -10.43
C GLY A 210 -15.87 -22.84 -10.06
N SER A 211 -16.92 -22.98 -9.27
CA SER A 211 -17.52 -24.27 -8.96
C SER A 211 -19.03 -24.25 -9.15
N VAL A 212 -19.60 -25.42 -9.39
CA VAL A 212 -21.05 -25.65 -9.43
C VAL A 212 -21.38 -26.76 -8.47
N ALA A 213 -22.40 -26.57 -7.64
CA ALA A 213 -22.94 -27.58 -6.74
C ALA A 213 -24.44 -27.74 -6.96
N GLU A 214 -24.93 -28.95 -7.04
CA GLU A 214 -26.35 -29.27 -7.02
C GLU A 214 -26.84 -29.19 -5.57
N ILE A 215 -27.88 -28.39 -5.31
CA ILE A 215 -28.53 -28.27 -4.00
C ILE A 215 -29.76 -29.19 -3.97
N SER A 216 -30.50 -29.22 -5.08
CA SER A 216 -31.66 -30.09 -5.28
C SER A 216 -31.82 -30.37 -6.78
N ASN A 217 -32.80 -31.22 -7.14
CA ASN A 217 -33.10 -31.54 -8.54
C ASN A 217 -33.45 -30.32 -9.41
N SER A 218 -33.70 -29.16 -8.84
CA SER A 218 -34.08 -27.94 -9.54
C SER A 218 -33.24 -26.72 -9.20
N GLU A 219 -32.23 -26.85 -8.30
CA GLU A 219 -31.45 -25.73 -7.78
C GLU A 219 -29.94 -26.04 -7.85
N TYR A 220 -29.19 -25.11 -8.43
CA TYR A 220 -27.74 -25.15 -8.52
C TYR A 220 -27.12 -23.92 -7.89
N SER A 221 -26.00 -24.07 -7.18
CA SER A 221 -25.17 -23.00 -6.68
C SER A 221 -23.94 -22.83 -7.57
N TYR A 222 -23.64 -21.59 -7.93
CA TYR A 222 -22.45 -21.24 -8.71
C TYR A 222 -21.52 -20.37 -7.85
N HIS A 223 -20.21 -20.72 -7.81
CA HIS A 223 -19.16 -19.88 -7.25
C HIS A 223 -18.36 -19.28 -8.40
N ILE A 224 -18.39 -17.96 -8.51
CA ILE A 224 -17.65 -17.22 -9.55
C ILE A 224 -16.76 -16.21 -8.83
N PRO A 225 -15.43 -16.23 -9.06
CA PRO A 225 -14.52 -15.20 -8.53
C PRO A 225 -14.84 -13.83 -9.10
N GLU A 226 -14.92 -12.82 -8.22
CA GLU A 226 -15.16 -11.44 -8.60
C GLU A 226 -14.05 -10.54 -8.04
N PRO A 227 -13.71 -9.42 -8.73
CA PRO A 227 -12.73 -8.47 -8.22
C PRO A 227 -13.19 -7.84 -6.90
N LEU A 228 -12.31 -7.76 -5.90
CA LEU A 228 -12.60 -7.09 -4.63
C LEU A 228 -12.85 -5.57 -4.80
N GLY A 229 -12.27 -4.97 -5.83
CA GLY A 229 -12.31 -3.53 -6.05
C GLY A 229 -10.96 -2.87 -5.81
N VAL A 230 -10.97 -1.66 -5.25
CA VAL A 230 -9.76 -0.90 -4.92
C VAL A 230 -9.22 -1.38 -3.58
N VAL A 231 -7.93 -1.69 -3.53
CA VAL A 231 -7.24 -2.23 -2.34
C VAL A 231 -6.12 -1.29 -1.93
N GLY A 232 -6.04 -0.99 -0.64
CA GLY A 232 -4.89 -0.31 -0.04
C GLY A 232 -3.80 -1.31 0.31
N GLN A 233 -2.56 -1.05 -0.12
CA GLN A 233 -1.41 -1.91 0.15
C GLN A 233 -0.29 -1.10 0.82
N ILE A 234 0.23 -1.60 1.94
CA ILE A 234 1.37 -1.02 2.65
C ILE A 234 2.53 -2.00 2.52
N ILE A 235 3.50 -1.65 1.68
CA ILE A 235 4.63 -2.51 1.37
C ILE A 235 5.65 -2.47 2.51
N PRO A 236 6.15 -3.63 3.00
CA PRO A 236 7.23 -3.67 3.99
C PRO A 236 8.56 -3.22 3.37
N TRP A 237 9.30 -2.42 4.14
CA TRP A 237 10.55 -1.83 3.70
C TRP A 237 11.66 -2.84 3.35
N ASN A 238 11.61 -4.04 3.91
CA ASN A 238 12.64 -5.07 3.72
C ASN A 238 12.51 -5.87 2.41
N PHE A 239 11.35 -5.80 1.74
CA PHE A 239 11.08 -6.39 0.43
C PHE A 239 10.25 -5.44 -0.44
N PRO A 240 10.78 -4.26 -0.76
CA PRO A 240 9.98 -3.18 -1.35
C PRO A 240 9.44 -3.49 -2.75
N LEU A 241 10.12 -4.32 -3.53
CA LEU A 241 9.67 -4.69 -4.87
C LEU A 241 8.97 -6.05 -4.91
N LEU A 242 9.29 -6.96 -3.99
CA LEU A 242 8.73 -8.31 -3.97
C LEU A 242 7.29 -8.35 -3.48
N MET A 243 6.94 -7.55 -2.46
CA MET A 243 5.62 -7.50 -1.83
C MET A 243 4.75 -6.42 -2.48
#